data_8b64f3da0c1c802f18531bc6f8ba977f
#
_entry.id   8b64f3da0c1c802f18531bc6f8ba977f
#
_cell.length_a   1.000
_cell.length_b   1.000
_cell.length_c   1.000
_cell.angle_alpha   90.00
_cell.angle_beta   90.00
_cell.angle_gamma   90.00
#
_symmetry.space_group_name_H-M   'P 1'
#
loop_
_entity.id
_entity.type
_entity.pdbx_description
1 polymer ?
#
loop_
_entity_poly.entity_id
_entity_poly.type
_entity_poly.pdbx_seq_one_letter_code
_entity_poly.pdbx_strand_id
1 'polypeptide(L)'
;GSYKKMVEDMSLFIRKEGGMYLIDNSRIPFQWNIYRRRPQLKYSLAGRIIWEVVKGAYPIGSYLPSLPQIAQRYDVSVATVRRTLMLLAQLGVTQSFHGKGTLVVMRTAKMNFRMPEILEGMSLYLESLQLLALTIRDITLYTIKSCIGEEQERLTEKFDLLRQENKVHLCFELYFKWIEHQCPMVMIRECYRKQYGLLTWGYPIM
;
A
#
# COMPACT_ATOMS: atom_id res chain seq x y z
N GLY A 1 -24.90 21.27 12.42
CA GLY A 1 -25.40 22.36 11.70
C GLY A 1 -24.60 22.79 10.48
N SER A 2 -23.37 23.25 10.61
CA SER A 2 -22.57 23.87 9.54
C SER A 2 -22.17 22.92 8.40
N TYR A 3 -21.75 21.73 8.70
CA TYR A 3 -21.29 20.75 7.71
C TYR A 3 -22.41 20.26 6.78
N LYS A 4 -23.58 19.97 7.33
CA LYS A 4 -24.75 19.52 6.55
C LYS A 4 -25.19 20.60 5.56
N LYS A 5 -25.24 21.86 6.00
CA LYS A 5 -25.53 23.00 5.15
C LYS A 5 -24.50 23.16 4.02
N MET A 6 -23.21 23.03 4.33
CA MET A 6 -22.14 23.11 3.31
C MET A 6 -22.30 22.04 2.24
N VAL A 7 -22.61 20.78 2.62
CA VAL A 7 -22.85 19.69 1.66
C VAL A 7 -24.08 19.93 0.81
N GLU A 8 -25.18 20.48 1.41
CA GLU A 8 -26.40 20.85 0.69
C GLU A 8 -26.12 21.97 -0.31
N ASP A 9 -25.40 23.03 0.11
CA ASP A 9 -25.02 24.16 -0.74
C ASP A 9 -24.12 23.73 -1.90
N MET A 10 -23.13 22.85 -1.65
CA MET A 10 -22.28 22.27 -2.69
C MET A 10 -23.09 21.40 -3.67
N SER A 11 -24.01 20.59 -3.16
CA SER A 11 -24.88 19.75 -4.01
C SER A 11 -25.80 20.60 -4.89
N LEU A 12 -26.28 21.71 -4.37
CA LEU A 12 -27.11 22.67 -5.11
C LEU A 12 -26.31 23.40 -6.20
N PHE A 13 -25.08 23.79 -5.88
CA PHE A 13 -24.15 24.41 -6.83
C PHE A 13 -23.84 23.46 -8.00
N ILE A 14 -23.49 22.23 -7.70
CA ILE A 14 -23.21 21.19 -8.69
C ILE A 14 -24.41 20.96 -9.63
N ARG A 15 -25.65 20.95 -9.08
CA ARG A 15 -26.87 20.79 -9.89
C ARG A 15 -27.16 22.01 -10.75
N LYS A 16 -26.93 23.22 -10.24
CA LYS A 16 -27.18 24.48 -10.98
C LYS A 16 -26.24 24.68 -12.15
N GLU A 17 -24.95 24.36 -11.96
CA GLU A 17 -23.93 24.55 -13.00
C GLU A 17 -23.90 23.40 -14.02
N GLY A 18 -24.92 22.50 -13.99
CA GLY A 18 -25.12 21.48 -15.02
C GLY A 18 -24.09 20.34 -15.04
N GLY A 19 -23.41 20.11 -13.95
CA GLY A 19 -22.55 18.91 -13.77
C GLY A 19 -21.31 18.83 -14.67
N MET A 20 -21.10 19.78 -15.55
CA MET A 20 -20.04 19.71 -16.56
C MET A 20 -18.64 20.06 -16.02
N TYR A 21 -18.57 20.65 -14.82
CA TYR A 21 -17.31 20.93 -14.10
C TYR A 21 -16.87 19.78 -13.19
N LEU A 22 -17.68 18.78 -13.02
CA LEU A 22 -17.25 17.52 -12.44
C LEU A 22 -16.53 16.70 -13.50
N ILE A 23 -15.36 17.25 -13.94
CA ILE A 23 -14.21 16.44 -13.76
C ILE A 23 -13.82 15.63 -14.97
N ASP A 24 -13.06 16.25 -15.78
CA ASP A 24 -11.95 15.53 -16.39
C ASP A 24 -10.79 15.45 -15.37
N ASN A 25 -10.94 14.60 -14.37
CA ASN A 25 -9.90 14.32 -13.36
C ASN A 25 -8.71 13.55 -13.94
N SER A 26 -8.76 13.16 -15.20
CA SER A 26 -7.68 12.45 -15.88
C SER A 26 -6.42 13.31 -16.05
N ARG A 27 -6.55 14.64 -15.94
CA ARG A 27 -5.47 15.60 -16.19
C ARG A 27 -4.83 16.24 -14.97
N ILE A 28 -5.42 16.09 -13.77
CA ILE A 28 -4.84 16.61 -12.53
C ILE A 28 -4.21 15.44 -11.77
N PRO A 29 -2.87 15.32 -11.74
CA PRO A 29 -2.22 14.31 -10.94
C PRO A 29 -2.47 14.63 -9.48
N PHE A 30 -3.42 13.94 -8.87
CA PHE A 30 -3.62 14.00 -7.43
C PHE A 30 -2.51 13.23 -6.73
N GLN A 31 -1.60 13.95 -6.06
CA GLN A 31 -0.54 13.36 -5.26
C GLN A 31 -0.75 13.72 -3.80
N TRP A 32 -0.97 12.72 -2.99
CA TRP A 32 -1.10 12.86 -1.56
C TRP A 32 0.14 12.33 -0.84
N ASN A 33 0.82 13.21 -0.09
CA ASN A 33 1.95 12.82 0.75
C ASN A 33 1.48 12.59 2.19
N ILE A 34 1.42 11.34 2.61
CA ILE A 34 1.05 10.93 3.96
C ILE A 34 2.19 11.20 4.95
N TYR A 35 3.44 11.15 4.48
CA TYR A 35 4.61 11.41 5.31
C TYR A 35 4.80 12.93 5.50
N ARG A 36 4.93 13.38 6.75
CA ARG A 36 5.15 14.80 7.12
C ARG A 36 6.46 15.38 6.55
N ARG A 37 7.46 14.55 6.30
CA ARG A 37 8.71 14.89 5.60
C ARG A 37 8.70 14.17 4.26
N ARG A 38 9.34 14.79 3.24
CA ARG A 38 9.40 14.28 1.86
C ARG A 38 9.40 12.76 1.82
N PRO A 39 8.51 12.10 1.04
CA PRO A 39 8.47 10.66 0.97
C PRO A 39 9.87 10.17 0.63
N GLN A 40 10.54 9.59 1.61
CA GLN A 40 11.87 9.09 1.36
C GLN A 40 11.68 7.84 0.50
N LEU A 41 12.18 7.86 -0.72
CA LEU A 41 12.14 6.73 -1.66
C LEU A 41 12.54 5.41 -1.00
N LYS A 42 13.38 5.47 0.05
CA LYS A 42 13.79 4.32 0.84
C LYS A 42 12.61 3.55 1.46
N TYR A 43 11.54 4.25 1.92
CA TYR A 43 10.38 3.58 2.53
C TYR A 43 9.49 2.91 1.49
N SER A 44 9.25 3.60 0.38
CA SER A 44 8.49 3.02 -0.73
C SER A 44 9.20 1.80 -1.31
N LEU A 45 10.52 1.86 -1.44
CA LEU A 45 11.32 0.75 -1.94
C LEU A 45 11.37 -0.40 -0.91
N ALA A 46 11.47 -0.09 0.40
CA ALA A 46 11.41 -1.10 1.45
C ALA A 46 10.08 -1.88 1.40
N GLY A 47 8.96 -1.18 1.32
CA GLY A 47 7.64 -1.79 1.18
C GLY A 47 7.55 -2.69 -0.06
N ARG A 48 8.06 -2.25 -1.22
CA ARG A 48 8.11 -3.07 -2.43
C ARG A 48 8.94 -4.34 -2.26
N ILE A 49 10.11 -4.25 -1.65
CA ILE A 49 10.98 -5.42 -1.42
C ILE A 49 10.33 -6.38 -0.42
N ILE A 50 9.75 -5.87 0.68
CA ILE A 50 9.00 -6.70 1.63
C ILE A 50 7.88 -7.45 0.90
N TRP A 51 7.16 -6.76 0.03
CA TRP A 51 6.09 -7.35 -0.75
C TRP A 51 6.57 -8.45 -1.71
N GLU A 52 7.69 -8.24 -2.39
CA GLU A 52 8.31 -9.27 -3.25
C GLU A 52 8.76 -10.49 -2.44
N VAL A 53 9.21 -10.29 -1.19
CA VAL A 53 9.53 -11.39 -0.27
C VAL A 53 8.26 -12.17 0.10
N VAL A 54 7.18 -11.46 0.47
CA VAL A 54 5.90 -12.07 0.84
C VAL A 54 5.32 -12.89 -0.31
N LYS A 55 5.45 -12.40 -1.54
CA LYS A 55 5.02 -13.13 -2.76
C LYS A 55 5.92 -14.31 -3.14
N GLY A 56 7.04 -14.49 -2.47
CA GLY A 56 8.00 -15.53 -2.77
C GLY A 56 8.93 -15.24 -3.95
N ALA A 57 8.91 -14.00 -4.50
CA ALA A 57 9.88 -13.59 -5.54
C ALA A 57 11.32 -13.56 -5.00
N TYR A 58 11.46 -13.28 -3.70
CA TYR A 58 12.70 -13.41 -2.95
C TYR A 58 12.46 -14.33 -1.75
N PRO A 59 12.62 -15.65 -1.90
CA PRO A 59 12.37 -16.59 -0.81
C PRO A 59 13.24 -16.35 0.42
N ILE A 60 12.72 -16.68 1.60
CA ILE A 60 13.53 -16.67 2.83
C ILE A 60 14.72 -17.61 2.65
N GLY A 61 15.92 -17.16 3.01
CA GLY A 61 17.16 -17.88 2.78
C GLY A 61 17.81 -17.62 1.42
N SER A 62 17.17 -16.87 0.51
CA SER A 62 17.79 -16.44 -0.74
C SER A 62 18.51 -15.10 -0.60
N TYR A 63 19.43 -14.82 -1.52
CA TYR A 63 20.07 -13.52 -1.61
C TYR A 63 19.27 -12.58 -2.51
N LEU A 64 19.15 -11.32 -2.08
CA LEU A 64 18.64 -10.25 -2.94
C LEU A 64 19.62 -9.99 -4.09
N PRO A 65 19.14 -9.46 -5.23
CA PRO A 65 20.01 -8.97 -6.29
C PRO A 65 21.02 -7.93 -5.79
N SER A 66 22.08 -7.71 -6.54
CA SER A 66 23.09 -6.69 -6.21
C SER A 66 22.51 -5.28 -6.16
N LEU A 67 23.17 -4.37 -5.43
CA LEU A 67 22.74 -2.96 -5.34
C LEU A 67 22.47 -2.31 -6.70
N PRO A 68 23.36 -2.48 -7.74
CA PRO A 68 23.09 -1.93 -9.07
C PRO A 68 21.86 -2.54 -9.74
N GLN A 69 21.66 -3.85 -9.60
CA GLN A 69 20.50 -4.54 -10.18
C GLN A 69 19.18 -4.08 -9.55
N ILE A 70 19.14 -3.90 -8.22
CA ILE A 70 17.99 -3.33 -7.53
C ILE A 70 17.76 -1.89 -7.98
N ALA A 71 18.84 -1.08 -8.06
CA ALA A 71 18.76 0.31 -8.50
C ALA A 71 18.14 0.42 -9.91
N GLN A 72 18.59 -0.40 -10.83
CA GLN A 72 18.07 -0.47 -12.20
C GLN A 72 16.61 -0.95 -12.23
N ARG A 73 16.28 -2.03 -11.51
CA ARG A 73 14.93 -2.62 -11.49
C ARG A 73 13.86 -1.65 -11.00
N TYR A 74 14.19 -0.81 -10.03
CA TYR A 74 13.24 0.10 -9.38
C TYR A 74 13.42 1.57 -9.77
N ASP A 75 14.30 1.86 -10.71
CA ASP A 75 14.63 3.20 -11.20
C ASP A 75 14.97 4.17 -10.05
N VAL A 76 15.92 3.78 -9.21
CA VAL A 76 16.40 4.56 -8.08
C VAL A 76 17.94 4.59 -8.01
N SER A 77 18.49 5.54 -7.28
CA SER A 77 19.95 5.58 -7.07
C SER A 77 20.45 4.42 -6.20
N VAL A 78 21.68 3.96 -6.44
CA VAL A 78 22.35 2.95 -5.58
C VAL A 78 22.41 3.41 -4.11
N ALA A 79 22.56 4.72 -3.87
CA ALA A 79 22.51 5.29 -2.52
C ALA A 79 21.15 5.09 -1.85
N THR A 80 20.05 5.22 -2.60
CA THR A 80 18.70 4.92 -2.13
C THR A 80 18.56 3.46 -1.78
N VAL A 81 19.03 2.55 -2.64
CA VAL A 81 19.01 1.11 -2.37
C VAL A 81 19.76 0.77 -1.09
N ARG A 82 20.97 1.32 -0.91
CA ARG A 82 21.77 1.09 0.31
C ARG A 82 21.02 1.51 1.58
N ARG A 83 20.40 2.69 1.58
CA ARG A 83 19.58 3.17 2.71
C ARG A 83 18.36 2.27 2.95
N THR A 84 17.74 1.78 1.89
CA THR A 84 16.63 0.84 1.95
C THR A 84 17.04 -0.50 2.58
N LEU A 85 18.18 -1.07 2.15
CA LEU A 85 18.66 -2.33 2.72
C LEU A 85 19.08 -2.18 4.20
N MET A 86 19.60 -1.01 4.59
CA MET A 86 19.84 -0.70 6.00
C MET A 86 18.52 -0.71 6.81
N LEU A 87 17.47 -0.08 6.28
CA LEU A 87 16.15 -0.09 6.90
C LEU A 87 15.58 -1.52 7.00
N LEU A 88 15.66 -2.30 5.91
CA LEU A 88 15.20 -3.70 5.90
C LEU A 88 15.96 -4.57 6.91
N ALA A 89 17.26 -4.33 7.11
CA ALA A 89 18.04 -5.01 8.13
C ALA A 89 17.58 -4.63 9.56
N GLN A 90 17.24 -3.37 9.79
CA GLN A 90 16.69 -2.87 11.07
C GLN A 90 15.29 -3.44 11.34
N LEU A 91 14.51 -3.68 10.30
CA LEU A 91 13.21 -4.34 10.37
C LEU A 91 13.33 -5.87 10.53
N GLY A 92 14.53 -6.42 10.52
CA GLY A 92 14.76 -7.87 10.60
C GLY A 92 14.35 -8.64 9.34
N VAL A 93 14.09 -7.96 8.24
CA VAL A 93 13.72 -8.57 6.95
C VAL A 93 14.93 -9.16 6.26
N THR A 94 16.06 -8.47 6.33
CA THR A 94 17.31 -8.86 5.65
C THR A 94 18.51 -8.86 6.59
N GLN A 95 19.57 -9.54 6.17
CA GLN A 95 20.89 -9.53 6.82
C GLN A 95 21.98 -9.42 5.76
N SER A 96 22.83 -8.40 5.85
CA SER A 96 23.96 -8.22 4.91
C SER A 96 25.20 -8.93 5.41
N PHE A 97 25.90 -9.59 4.48
CA PHE A 97 27.18 -10.26 4.69
C PHE A 97 28.22 -9.65 3.77
N HIS A 98 29.37 -9.27 4.35
CA HIS A 98 30.47 -8.71 3.57
C HIS A 98 30.95 -9.71 2.50
N GLY A 99 31.06 -9.24 1.26
CA GLY A 99 31.50 -10.09 0.12
C GLY A 99 30.48 -11.10 -0.40
N LYS A 100 29.37 -11.35 0.31
CA LYS A 100 28.35 -12.36 -0.08
C LYS A 100 27.01 -11.75 -0.52
N GLY A 101 26.70 -10.53 -0.09
CA GLY A 101 25.43 -9.87 -0.44
C GLY A 101 24.46 -9.78 0.73
N THR A 102 23.19 -9.55 0.41
CA THR A 102 22.11 -9.36 1.39
C THR A 102 21.12 -10.52 1.35
N LEU A 103 21.05 -11.26 2.45
CA LEU A 103 20.20 -12.43 2.63
C LEU A 103 18.82 -12.03 3.15
N VAL A 104 17.76 -12.64 2.65
CA VAL A 104 16.40 -12.51 3.17
C VAL A 104 16.24 -13.46 4.37
N VAL A 105 15.88 -12.91 5.54
CA VAL A 105 15.81 -13.69 6.80
C VAL A 105 14.46 -13.65 7.51
N MET A 106 13.66 -12.57 7.35
CA MET A 106 12.35 -12.37 7.99
C MET A 106 12.35 -12.71 9.49
N ARG A 107 13.26 -12.12 10.24
CA ARG A 107 13.40 -12.34 11.70
C ARG A 107 12.82 -11.15 12.46
N THR A 108 11.53 -11.16 12.70
CA THR A 108 10.77 -10.08 13.37
C THR A 108 11.24 -9.78 14.79
N ALA A 109 11.72 -10.77 15.53
CA ALA A 109 12.25 -10.60 16.89
C ALA A 109 13.45 -9.62 16.99
N LYS A 110 14.02 -9.20 15.87
CA LYS A 110 15.15 -8.24 15.81
C LYS A 110 14.74 -6.81 15.46
N MET A 111 13.45 -6.53 15.31
CA MET A 111 12.98 -5.18 15.00
C MET A 111 13.33 -4.21 16.13
N ASN A 112 14.03 -3.13 15.79
CA ASN A 112 14.42 -2.14 16.77
C ASN A 112 13.36 -1.04 16.90
N PHE A 113 12.37 -1.26 17.76
CA PHE A 113 11.30 -0.30 18.05
C PHE A 113 11.77 1.01 18.71
N ARG A 114 13.04 1.12 19.12
CA ARG A 114 13.57 2.38 19.66
C ARG A 114 13.95 3.38 18.56
N MET A 115 13.98 2.98 17.31
CA MET A 115 14.29 3.88 16.20
C MET A 115 13.08 4.74 15.83
N PRO A 116 13.20 6.08 15.81
CA PRO A 116 12.09 6.98 15.48
C PRO A 116 11.44 6.66 14.14
N GLU A 117 12.22 6.25 13.16
CA GLU A 117 11.74 5.89 11.82
C GLU A 117 10.84 4.65 11.82
N ILE A 118 11.14 3.67 12.66
CA ILE A 118 10.34 2.45 12.81
C ILE A 118 9.06 2.76 13.57
N LEU A 119 9.15 3.58 14.63
CA LEU A 119 7.98 4.02 15.39
C LEU A 119 7.01 4.81 14.50
N GLU A 120 7.50 5.74 13.67
CA GLU A 120 6.68 6.50 12.72
C GLU A 120 5.98 5.57 11.72
N GLY A 121 6.72 4.61 11.14
CA GLY A 121 6.16 3.62 10.21
C GLY A 121 5.09 2.75 10.86
N MET A 122 5.32 2.29 12.10
CA MET A 122 4.35 1.49 12.86
C MET A 122 3.11 2.30 13.26
N SER A 123 3.27 3.58 13.66
CA SER A 123 2.14 4.46 13.94
C SER A 123 1.25 4.62 12.71
N LEU A 124 1.84 4.93 11.55
CA LEU A 124 1.10 5.05 10.28
C LEU A 124 0.45 3.73 9.87
N TYR A 125 1.09 2.60 10.13
CA TYR A 125 0.50 1.27 9.91
C TYR A 125 -0.77 1.07 10.76
N LEU A 126 -0.70 1.38 12.07
CA LEU A 126 -1.85 1.26 12.97
C LEU A 126 -2.98 2.24 12.60
N GLU A 127 -2.65 3.49 12.28
CA GLU A 127 -3.63 4.47 11.78
C GLU A 127 -4.28 3.99 10.48
N SER A 128 -3.50 3.34 9.60
CA SER A 128 -4.00 2.74 8.36
C SER A 128 -4.99 1.61 8.61
N LEU A 129 -4.73 0.74 9.60
CA LEU A 129 -5.68 -0.30 10.01
C LEU A 129 -6.96 0.29 10.61
N GLN A 130 -6.85 1.35 11.42
CA GLN A 130 -8.02 2.04 11.98
C GLN A 130 -8.87 2.68 10.86
N LEU A 131 -8.23 3.37 9.91
CA LEU A 131 -8.93 3.93 8.76
C LEU A 131 -9.63 2.84 7.94
N LEU A 132 -8.95 1.73 7.71
CA LEU A 132 -9.54 0.59 7.00
C LEU A 132 -10.77 0.05 7.75
N ALA A 133 -10.67 -0.15 9.06
CA ALA A 133 -11.77 -0.62 9.88
C ALA A 133 -13.01 0.30 9.82
N LEU A 134 -12.78 1.62 9.74
CA LEU A 134 -13.86 2.62 9.64
C LEU A 134 -14.50 2.69 8.24
N THR A 135 -13.75 2.35 7.19
CA THR A 135 -14.17 2.63 5.81
C THR A 135 -14.45 1.39 4.96
N ILE A 136 -13.90 0.24 5.33
CA ILE A 136 -13.92 -0.96 4.50
C ILE A 136 -15.33 -1.37 4.08
N ARG A 137 -16.29 -1.36 5.02
CA ARG A 137 -17.68 -1.78 4.76
C ARG A 137 -18.34 -0.89 3.71
N ASP A 138 -18.33 0.42 3.94
CA ASP A 138 -19.09 1.36 3.13
C ASP A 138 -18.45 1.55 1.75
N ILE A 139 -17.13 1.57 1.68
CA ILE A 139 -16.39 1.63 0.42
C ILE A 139 -16.60 0.34 -0.40
N THR A 140 -16.58 -0.82 0.25
CA THR A 140 -16.85 -2.10 -0.43
C THR A 140 -18.25 -2.11 -1.02
N LEU A 141 -19.28 -1.76 -0.21
CA LEU A 141 -20.66 -1.73 -0.66
C LEU A 141 -20.89 -0.72 -1.80
N TYR A 142 -20.26 0.46 -1.69
CA TYR A 142 -20.32 1.47 -2.74
C TYR A 142 -19.70 0.96 -4.04
N THR A 143 -18.53 0.33 -3.96
CA THR A 143 -17.82 -0.19 -5.13
C THR A 143 -18.59 -1.36 -5.76
N ILE A 144 -19.08 -2.32 -4.95
CA ILE A 144 -19.86 -3.47 -5.44
C ILE A 144 -21.13 -3.02 -6.20
N LYS A 145 -21.84 -2.01 -5.67
CA LYS A 145 -23.03 -1.47 -6.33
C LYS A 145 -22.76 -0.83 -7.70
N SER A 146 -21.52 -0.45 -7.92
CA SER A 146 -21.07 0.17 -9.17
C SER A 146 -20.49 -0.83 -10.16
N CYS A 147 -20.24 -2.07 -9.73
CA CYS A 147 -19.70 -3.15 -10.56
C CYS A 147 -20.82 -3.95 -11.26
N ILE A 148 -20.51 -4.44 -12.45
CA ILE A 148 -21.35 -5.42 -13.16
C ILE A 148 -21.26 -6.76 -12.43
N GLY A 149 -22.33 -7.57 -12.44
CA GLY A 149 -22.41 -8.83 -11.69
C GLY A 149 -21.24 -9.80 -11.92
N GLU A 150 -20.76 -9.92 -13.17
CA GLU A 150 -19.60 -10.75 -13.50
C GLU A 150 -18.32 -10.37 -12.71
N GLU A 151 -18.10 -9.08 -12.43
CA GLU A 151 -16.93 -8.66 -11.64
C GLU A 151 -17.05 -9.04 -10.17
N GLN A 152 -18.28 -9.12 -9.64
CA GLN A 152 -18.54 -9.58 -8.28
C GLN A 152 -18.24 -11.08 -8.15
N GLU A 153 -18.67 -11.87 -9.14
CA GLU A 153 -18.41 -13.30 -9.19
C GLU A 153 -16.90 -13.58 -9.30
N ARG A 154 -16.21 -12.91 -10.21
CA ARG A 154 -14.74 -13.01 -10.35
C ARG A 154 -13.97 -12.63 -9.07
N LEU A 155 -14.45 -11.64 -8.33
CA LEU A 155 -13.84 -11.25 -7.07
C LEU A 155 -14.00 -12.36 -6.03
N THR A 156 -15.20 -12.92 -5.92
CA THR A 156 -15.52 -14.02 -5.01
C THR A 156 -14.65 -15.24 -5.31
N GLU A 157 -14.59 -15.65 -6.57
CA GLU A 157 -13.75 -16.77 -7.01
C GLU A 157 -12.27 -16.59 -6.66
N LYS A 158 -11.74 -15.36 -6.83
CA LYS A 158 -10.34 -15.07 -6.47
C LYS A 158 -10.11 -15.18 -4.96
N PHE A 159 -11.04 -14.73 -4.12
CA PHE A 159 -10.92 -14.89 -2.65
C PHE A 159 -11.00 -16.36 -2.25
N ASP A 160 -11.90 -17.12 -2.84
CA ASP A 160 -12.05 -18.55 -2.56
C ASP A 160 -10.80 -19.33 -3.00
N LEU A 161 -10.21 -19.00 -4.14
CA LEU A 161 -8.95 -19.58 -4.59
C LEU A 161 -7.81 -19.32 -3.59
N LEU A 162 -7.65 -18.08 -3.12
CA LEU A 162 -6.64 -17.73 -2.12
C LEU A 162 -6.84 -18.49 -0.82
N ARG A 163 -8.10 -18.75 -0.43
CA ARG A 163 -8.43 -19.55 0.75
C ARG A 163 -8.05 -21.01 0.54
N GLN A 164 -8.41 -21.61 -0.60
CA GLN A 164 -8.09 -22.98 -0.94
C GLN A 164 -6.58 -23.23 -1.02
N GLU A 165 -5.83 -22.27 -1.57
CA GLU A 165 -4.37 -22.34 -1.68
C GLU A 165 -3.63 -21.98 -0.39
N ASN A 166 -4.34 -21.72 0.72
CA ASN A 166 -3.77 -21.24 1.99
C ASN A 166 -2.94 -19.95 1.85
N LYS A 167 -3.34 -19.07 0.92
CA LYS A 167 -2.70 -17.78 0.63
C LYS A 167 -3.48 -16.58 1.17
N VAL A 168 -4.13 -16.73 2.32
CA VAL A 168 -4.99 -15.70 2.93
C VAL A 168 -4.24 -14.37 3.15
N HIS A 169 -2.93 -14.42 3.38
CA HIS A 169 -2.08 -13.22 3.49
C HIS A 169 -2.11 -12.32 2.24
N LEU A 170 -2.52 -12.84 1.07
CA LEU A 170 -2.66 -12.05 -0.16
C LEU A 170 -4.05 -11.39 -0.31
N CYS A 171 -4.99 -11.66 0.59
CA CYS A 171 -6.35 -11.10 0.51
C CYS A 171 -6.35 -9.56 0.57
N PHE A 172 -5.46 -8.95 1.35
CA PHE A 172 -5.32 -7.49 1.39
C PHE A 172 -4.90 -6.93 0.02
N GLU A 173 -3.91 -7.54 -0.63
CA GLU A 173 -3.51 -7.10 -1.97
C GLU A 173 -4.67 -7.20 -2.95
N LEU A 174 -5.35 -8.34 -2.98
CA LEU A 174 -6.48 -8.56 -3.86
C LEU A 174 -7.56 -7.49 -3.65
N TYR A 175 -7.91 -7.22 -2.38
CA TYR A 175 -8.92 -6.24 -2.00
C TYR A 175 -8.51 -4.81 -2.43
N PHE A 176 -7.32 -4.36 -2.07
CA PHE A 176 -6.86 -3.02 -2.39
C PHE A 176 -6.72 -2.77 -3.88
N LYS A 177 -6.22 -3.75 -4.64
CA LYS A 177 -6.18 -3.68 -6.10
C LYS A 177 -7.57 -3.65 -6.72
N TRP A 178 -8.50 -4.41 -6.17
CA TRP A 178 -9.87 -4.37 -6.63
C TRP A 178 -10.49 -2.98 -6.44
N ILE A 179 -10.36 -2.37 -5.27
CA ILE A 179 -10.83 -0.99 -5.03
C ILE A 179 -10.12 0.00 -5.99
N GLU A 180 -8.81 -0.13 -6.17
CA GLU A 180 -8.04 0.75 -7.06
C GLU A 180 -8.54 0.72 -8.51
N HIS A 181 -9.01 -0.44 -8.98
CA HIS A 181 -9.47 -0.58 -10.37
C HIS A 181 -10.98 -0.35 -10.53
N GLN A 182 -11.79 -0.76 -9.58
CA GLN A 182 -13.24 -0.81 -9.73
C GLN A 182 -13.98 0.35 -9.06
N CYS A 183 -13.42 1.00 -8.03
CA CYS A 183 -14.11 2.10 -7.36
C CYS A 183 -14.27 3.29 -8.31
N PRO A 184 -15.50 3.83 -8.50
CA PRO A 184 -15.72 4.96 -9.39
C PRO A 184 -15.03 6.26 -8.94
N MET A 185 -14.84 6.43 -7.62
CA MET A 185 -14.26 7.65 -7.05
C MET A 185 -12.73 7.61 -7.05
N VAL A 186 -12.12 8.49 -7.86
CA VAL A 186 -10.64 8.63 -7.96
C VAL A 186 -10.00 8.85 -6.59
N MET A 187 -10.63 9.69 -5.75
CA MET A 187 -10.14 10.01 -4.41
C MET A 187 -10.01 8.76 -3.52
N ILE A 188 -11.02 7.88 -3.56
CA ILE A 188 -11.00 6.61 -2.82
C ILE A 188 -9.89 5.71 -3.36
N ARG A 189 -9.76 5.58 -4.68
CA ARG A 189 -8.69 4.79 -5.30
C ARG A 189 -7.31 5.23 -4.82
N GLU A 190 -7.05 6.55 -4.83
CA GLU A 190 -5.77 7.12 -4.37
C GLU A 190 -5.54 6.91 -2.87
N CYS A 191 -6.56 7.11 -2.03
CA CYS A 191 -6.48 6.85 -0.60
C CYS A 191 -6.12 5.39 -0.33
N TYR A 192 -6.83 4.46 -0.94
CA TYR A 192 -6.62 3.03 -0.74
C TYR A 192 -5.27 2.56 -1.30
N ARG A 193 -4.84 3.07 -2.44
CA ARG A 193 -3.51 2.81 -2.99
C ARG A 193 -2.39 3.23 -2.02
N LYS A 194 -2.51 4.42 -1.40
CA LYS A 194 -1.54 4.88 -0.39
C LYS A 194 -1.62 4.08 0.90
N GLN A 195 -2.82 3.76 1.35
CA GLN A 195 -3.07 2.95 2.53
C GLN A 195 -2.46 1.55 2.38
N TYR A 196 -2.63 0.92 1.22
CA TYR A 196 -2.00 -0.36 0.92
C TYR A 196 -0.48 -0.32 1.12
N GLY A 197 0.18 0.75 0.65
CA GLY A 197 1.62 0.95 0.88
C GLY A 197 2.02 1.00 2.36
N LEU A 198 1.15 1.53 3.23
CA LEU A 198 1.39 1.56 4.68
C LEU A 198 1.18 0.18 5.32
N LEU A 199 0.20 -0.59 4.86
CA LEU A 199 -0.05 -1.94 5.38
C LEU A 199 1.10 -2.92 5.13
N THR A 200 1.96 -2.64 4.16
CA THR A 200 3.17 -3.46 3.94
C THR A 200 4.14 -3.45 5.13
N TRP A 201 4.08 -2.43 5.99
CA TRP A 201 4.85 -2.38 7.24
C TRP A 201 4.44 -3.44 8.25
N GLY A 202 3.24 -4.00 8.14
CA GLY A 202 2.75 -5.09 9.00
C GLY A 202 3.37 -6.44 8.71
N TYR A 203 3.81 -6.70 7.48
CA TYR A 203 4.33 -8.02 7.10
C TYR A 203 5.54 -8.50 7.92
N PRO A 204 6.52 -7.64 8.31
CA PRO A 204 7.60 -8.09 9.18
C PRO A 204 7.16 -8.51 10.59
N ILE A 205 5.94 -8.20 11.03
CA ILE A 205 5.42 -8.53 12.37
C ILE A 205 4.36 -9.66 12.34
N MET A 206 3.92 -10.08 11.18
CA MET A 206 3.06 -11.25 11.00
C MET A 206 3.89 -12.53 10.97
#